data_bf703ca4f99cbf3491ea8048969286d1
#
_entry.id   bf703ca4f99cbf3491ea8048969286d1
#
_cell.length_a   1.000
_cell.length_b   1.000
_cell.length_c   1.000
_cell.angle_alpha   90.00
_cell.angle_beta   90.00
_cell.angle_gamma   90.00
#
_symmetry.space_group_name_H-M   'P 1'
#
loop_
_entity.id
_entity.type
_entity.pdbx_description
1 polymer ?
#
loop_
_entity_poly.entity_id
_entity_poly.type
_entity_poly.pdbx_seq_one_letter_code
_entity_poly.pdbx_strand_id
1 'polypeptide(L)'
;MVLEQSPQIILNPTKKIKLFNIPIDAITMRATLQMVEQTIKEKKQIHHTVVNAGKIVLMQTEKELEKSIVEADIINADGQAVVWAANFLGHKLPERVSGIDLMEQLVKRSFEKGYKCFFFGAKQEVVTRLVSIYKEQYSKDIIAGCRNGYFEKGDEEQIARQIVESGANMLFVAITSPKKEIFLNT
;
A
#
# COMPACT_ATOMS: atom_id res chain seq x y z
N MET A 1 6.65 -21.55 18.65
CA MET A 1 7.31 -21.60 17.34
C MET A 1 7.64 -20.16 17.00
N VAL A 2 8.90 -19.77 17.09
CA VAL A 2 9.35 -18.38 16.88
C VAL A 2 9.16 -18.09 15.41
N LEU A 3 8.33 -17.11 15.09
CA LEU A 3 8.23 -16.58 13.73
C LEU A 3 9.58 -15.93 13.41
N GLU A 4 10.35 -16.54 12.52
CA GLU A 4 11.55 -15.93 11.96
C GLU A 4 11.17 -14.59 11.37
N GLN A 5 11.78 -13.54 11.88
CA GLN A 5 11.67 -12.21 11.31
C GLN A 5 12.14 -12.28 9.85
N SER A 6 11.24 -12.01 8.92
CA SER A 6 11.58 -11.91 7.50
C SER A 6 12.73 -10.93 7.34
N PRO A 7 13.76 -11.24 6.51
CA PRO A 7 14.90 -10.36 6.34
C PRO A 7 14.44 -9.00 5.81
N GLN A 8 14.73 -7.95 6.56
CA GLN A 8 14.45 -6.58 6.14
C GLN A 8 15.11 -6.31 4.78
N ILE A 9 14.32 -5.81 3.86
CA ILE A 9 14.81 -5.42 2.53
C ILE A 9 15.72 -4.22 2.70
N ILE A 10 16.97 -4.35 2.31
CA ILE A 10 17.83 -3.20 2.02
C ILE A 10 17.44 -2.73 0.61
N LEU A 11 16.29 -2.08 0.49
CA LEU A 11 16.04 -1.19 -0.64
C LEU A 11 17.14 -0.13 -0.57
N ASN A 12 17.76 0.21 -1.70
CA ASN A 12 18.69 1.34 -1.72
C ASN A 12 18.02 2.49 -0.99
N PRO A 13 18.65 3.05 0.07
CA PRO A 13 17.97 3.97 0.97
C PRO A 13 17.39 5.13 0.16
N THR A 14 16.09 5.20 0.09
CA THR A 14 15.39 6.33 -0.51
C THR A 14 15.69 7.57 0.33
N LYS A 15 15.84 8.71 -0.32
CA LYS A 15 15.96 9.96 0.42
C LYS A 15 14.64 10.24 1.11
N LYS A 16 14.57 9.98 2.43
CA LYS A 16 13.40 10.34 3.23
C LYS A 16 13.53 11.79 3.69
N ILE A 17 12.42 12.52 3.61
CA ILE A 17 12.27 13.83 4.24
C ILE A 17 11.41 13.66 5.51
N LYS A 18 11.68 14.45 6.53
CA LYS A 18 10.87 14.43 7.76
C LYS A 18 9.88 15.59 7.74
N LEU A 19 8.60 15.29 7.55
CA LEU A 19 7.50 16.23 7.55
C LEU A 19 6.55 15.89 8.71
N PHE A 20 6.37 16.79 9.68
CA PHE A 20 5.56 16.54 10.88
C PHE A 20 5.89 15.23 11.59
N ASN A 21 7.17 14.92 11.74
CA ASN A 21 7.72 13.66 12.27
C ASN A 21 7.50 12.41 11.42
N ILE A 22 6.91 12.53 10.23
CA ILE A 22 6.66 11.41 9.32
C ILE A 22 7.80 11.31 8.31
N PRO A 23 8.44 10.14 8.13
CA PRO A 23 9.53 9.93 7.19
C PRO A 23 8.99 9.65 5.78
N ILE A 24 8.68 10.70 5.02
CA ILE A 24 8.12 10.59 3.66
C ILE A 24 9.25 10.33 2.67
N ASP A 25 9.07 9.35 1.79
CA ASP A 25 10.01 9.04 0.71
C ASP A 25 9.93 10.07 -0.42
N ALA A 26 11.03 10.77 -0.67
CA ALA A 26 11.13 11.78 -1.74
C ALA A 26 11.40 11.10 -3.10
N ILE A 27 10.49 10.26 -3.54
CA ILE A 27 10.58 9.49 -4.79
C ILE A 27 9.37 9.74 -5.69
N THR A 28 9.57 9.47 -6.99
CA THR A 28 8.52 9.62 -8.01
C THR A 28 7.62 8.39 -8.09
N MET A 29 6.47 8.53 -8.75
CA MET A 29 5.59 7.41 -9.12
C MET A 29 6.38 6.32 -9.85
N ARG A 30 7.20 6.70 -10.82
CA ARG A 30 8.04 5.77 -11.58
C ARG A 30 9.00 5.00 -10.67
N ALA A 31 9.67 5.67 -9.73
CA ALA A 31 10.57 5.02 -8.79
C ALA A 31 9.82 4.07 -7.85
N THR A 32 8.66 4.48 -7.33
CA THR A 32 7.80 3.62 -6.50
C THR A 32 7.41 2.33 -7.25
N LEU A 33 6.97 2.45 -8.51
CA LEU A 33 6.64 1.30 -9.35
C LEU A 33 7.83 0.36 -9.56
N GLN A 34 9.01 0.91 -9.81
CA GLN A 34 10.24 0.12 -9.97
C GLN A 34 10.62 -0.64 -8.69
N MET A 35 10.47 0.00 -7.53
CA MET A 35 10.72 -0.64 -6.24
C MET A 35 9.77 -1.80 -5.98
N VAL A 36 8.47 -1.62 -6.25
CA VAL A 36 7.48 -2.70 -6.12
C VAL A 36 7.83 -3.87 -7.06
N GLU A 37 8.14 -3.60 -8.32
CA GLU A 37 8.53 -4.66 -9.27
C GLU A 37 9.79 -5.41 -8.83
N GLN A 38 10.79 -4.69 -8.34
CA GLN A 38 12.01 -5.31 -7.86
C GLN A 38 11.75 -6.21 -6.66
N THR A 39 10.92 -5.76 -5.73
CA THR A 39 10.50 -6.54 -4.55
C THR A 39 9.81 -7.84 -4.94
N ILE A 40 8.90 -7.79 -5.92
CA ILE A 40 8.21 -8.99 -6.42
C ILE A 40 9.22 -9.97 -7.05
N LYS A 41 10.16 -9.47 -7.86
CA LYS A 41 11.20 -10.32 -8.48
C LYS A 41 12.11 -10.98 -7.45
N GLU A 42 12.41 -10.27 -6.37
CA GLU A 42 13.23 -10.77 -5.27
C GLU A 42 12.44 -11.66 -4.29
N LYS A 43 11.13 -11.85 -4.52
CA LYS A 43 10.22 -12.61 -3.63
C LYS A 43 10.24 -12.10 -2.18
N LYS A 44 10.36 -10.80 -2.02
CA LYS A 44 10.32 -10.11 -0.74
C LYS A 44 8.95 -9.47 -0.50
N GLN A 45 8.70 -9.04 0.73
CA GLN A 45 7.51 -8.27 1.07
C GLN A 45 7.89 -6.83 1.39
N ILE A 46 7.03 -5.89 1.02
CA ILE A 46 7.09 -4.49 1.43
C ILE A 46 5.69 -4.00 1.80
N HIS A 47 5.65 -3.16 2.81
CA HIS A 47 4.45 -2.39 3.14
C HIS A 47 4.59 -0.98 2.55
N HIS A 48 3.71 -0.66 1.60
CA HIS A 48 3.57 0.67 1.03
C HIS A 48 2.36 1.39 1.60
N THR A 49 2.52 2.62 2.00
CA THR A 49 1.41 3.49 2.41
C THR A 49 1.54 4.89 1.81
N VAL A 50 0.44 5.62 1.85
CA VAL A 50 0.42 7.03 1.45
C VAL A 50 -0.08 7.90 2.59
N VAL A 51 0.44 9.12 2.69
CA VAL A 51 -0.01 10.13 3.65
C VAL A 51 -0.57 11.34 2.92
N ASN A 52 -1.74 11.78 3.38
CA ASN A 52 -2.38 13.03 2.97
C ASN A 52 -2.58 13.93 4.20
N ALA A 53 -3.06 15.16 3.98
CA ALA A 53 -3.25 16.13 5.07
C ALA A 53 -4.16 15.60 6.19
N GLY A 54 -5.26 14.90 5.84
CA GLY A 54 -6.17 14.32 6.83
C GLY A 54 -5.50 13.26 7.70
N LYS A 55 -4.70 12.36 7.10
CA LYS A 55 -3.92 11.38 7.87
C LYS A 55 -2.89 12.04 8.77
N ILE A 56 -2.17 13.06 8.28
CA ILE A 56 -1.18 13.79 9.07
C ILE A 56 -1.83 14.40 10.33
N VAL A 57 -3.02 14.96 10.19
CA VAL A 57 -3.78 15.50 11.33
C VAL A 57 -4.20 14.38 12.28
N LEU A 58 -4.77 13.29 11.75
CA LEU A 58 -5.24 12.17 12.56
C LEU A 58 -4.11 11.51 13.36
N MET A 59 -2.91 11.39 12.80
CA MET A 59 -1.72 10.84 13.46
C MET A 59 -1.27 11.65 14.69
N GLN A 60 -1.70 12.90 14.85
CA GLN A 60 -1.36 13.69 16.05
C GLN A 60 -2.07 13.13 17.29
N THR A 61 -3.21 12.49 17.13
CA THR A 61 -4.03 11.93 18.21
C THR A 61 -4.02 10.39 18.24
N GLU A 62 -3.94 9.75 17.09
CA GLU A 62 -4.02 8.29 16.92
C GLU A 62 -2.62 7.66 16.85
N LYS A 63 -2.07 7.25 18.00
CA LYS A 63 -0.69 6.75 18.10
C LYS A 63 -0.47 5.40 17.40
N GLU A 64 -1.47 4.55 17.36
CA GLU A 64 -1.39 3.29 16.62
C GLU A 64 -1.32 3.53 15.11
N LEU A 65 -2.07 4.51 14.61
CA LEU A 65 -1.99 4.93 13.22
C LEU A 65 -0.62 5.53 12.88
N GLU A 66 -0.10 6.42 13.75
CA GLU A 66 1.24 6.99 13.58
C GLU A 66 2.30 5.90 13.48
N LYS A 67 2.30 4.96 14.43
CA LYS A 67 3.23 3.83 14.45
C LYS A 67 3.16 3.01 13.17
N SER A 68 1.98 2.57 12.79
CA SER A 68 1.74 1.77 11.59
C SER A 68 2.22 2.45 10.30
N ILE A 69 2.04 3.76 10.18
CA ILE A 69 2.50 4.50 9.01
C ILE A 69 4.02 4.66 9.03
N VAL A 70 4.61 5.01 10.18
CA VAL A 70 6.06 5.25 10.29
C VAL A 70 6.87 3.96 10.07
N GLU A 71 6.32 2.81 10.41
CA GLU A 71 6.94 1.50 10.23
C GLU A 71 6.83 0.97 8.78
N ALA A 72 6.07 1.63 7.90
CA ALA A 72 5.98 1.23 6.50
C ALA A 72 7.31 1.42 5.75
N ASP A 73 7.62 0.50 4.85
CA ASP A 73 8.86 0.51 4.06
C ASP A 73 8.91 1.69 3.10
N ILE A 74 7.76 1.99 2.45
CA ILE A 74 7.61 3.11 1.51
C ILE A 74 6.42 3.98 1.94
N ILE A 75 6.66 5.26 2.12
CA ILE A 75 5.65 6.26 2.50
C ILE A 75 5.64 7.38 1.46
N ASN A 76 4.65 7.40 0.59
CA ASN A 76 4.51 8.45 -0.40
C ASN A 76 3.57 9.57 0.05
N ALA A 77 3.77 10.77 -0.50
CA ALA A 77 2.88 11.90 -0.33
C ALA A 77 1.68 11.81 -1.29
N ASP A 78 0.48 11.61 -0.75
CA ASP A 78 -0.78 11.64 -1.50
C ASP A 78 -1.56 12.93 -1.17
N GLY A 79 -1.66 13.76 -2.14
CA GLY A 79 -2.31 15.07 -1.99
C GLY A 79 -1.34 16.23 -2.20
N GLN A 80 -1.78 17.14 -3.06
CA GLN A 80 -0.95 18.29 -3.45
C GLN A 80 -0.60 19.19 -2.27
N ALA A 81 -1.47 19.27 -1.26
CA ALA A 81 -1.22 20.05 -0.05
C ALA A 81 0.02 19.57 0.73
N VAL A 82 0.28 18.25 0.77
CA VAL A 82 1.46 17.69 1.42
C VAL A 82 2.74 18.08 0.65
N VAL A 83 2.68 18.02 -0.67
CA VAL A 83 3.82 18.43 -1.54
C VAL A 83 4.11 19.93 -1.38
N TRP A 84 3.08 20.77 -1.36
CA TRP A 84 3.24 22.21 -1.15
C TRP A 84 3.81 22.53 0.24
N ALA A 85 3.28 21.89 1.29
CA ALA A 85 3.78 22.09 2.65
C ALA A 85 5.25 21.67 2.78
N ALA A 86 5.63 20.53 2.21
CA ALA A 86 7.02 20.08 2.21
C ALA A 86 7.93 21.07 1.50
N ASN A 87 7.56 21.52 0.29
CA ASN A 87 8.34 22.47 -0.49
C ASN A 87 8.45 23.84 0.22
N PHE A 88 7.38 24.33 0.83
CA PHE A 88 7.38 25.56 1.62
C PHE A 88 8.35 25.49 2.83
N LEU A 89 8.43 24.31 3.46
CA LEU A 89 9.35 24.03 4.58
C LEU A 89 10.79 23.70 4.12
N GLY A 90 11.11 23.88 2.84
CA GLY A 90 12.44 23.65 2.29
C GLY A 90 12.77 22.19 1.96
N HIS A 91 11.80 21.29 2.07
CA HIS A 91 11.95 19.89 1.67
C HIS A 91 11.49 19.72 0.22
N LYS A 92 12.34 19.09 -0.62
CA LYS A 92 12.00 18.85 -2.03
C LYS A 92 11.31 17.50 -2.19
N LEU A 93 9.99 17.49 -2.34
CA LEU A 93 9.24 16.35 -2.85
C LEU A 93 9.11 16.48 -4.38
N PRO A 94 9.48 15.44 -5.14
CA PRO A 94 9.50 15.52 -6.59
C PRO A 94 8.09 15.65 -7.18
N GLU A 95 7.13 14.93 -6.64
CA GLU A 95 5.74 14.93 -7.09
C GLU A 95 4.79 14.31 -6.04
N ARG A 96 3.50 14.44 -6.29
CA ARG A 96 2.45 13.70 -5.59
C ARG A 96 2.40 12.27 -6.12
N VAL A 97 2.41 11.29 -5.24
CA VAL A 97 2.16 9.88 -5.59
C VAL A 97 0.83 9.45 -4.97
N SER A 98 -0.22 9.48 -5.76
CA SER A 98 -1.57 9.08 -5.31
C SER A 98 -1.67 7.56 -5.19
N GLY A 99 -2.29 7.09 -4.10
CA GLY A 99 -2.51 5.66 -3.90
C GLY A 99 -3.40 5.02 -4.97
N ILE A 100 -4.39 5.75 -5.47
CA ILE A 100 -5.30 5.28 -6.55
C ILE A 100 -4.54 5.17 -7.86
N ASP A 101 -3.80 6.22 -8.26
CA ASP A 101 -3.04 6.23 -9.50
C ASP A 101 -1.94 5.15 -9.49
N LEU A 102 -1.32 4.92 -8.33
CA LEU A 102 -0.35 3.84 -8.15
C LEU A 102 -1.00 2.46 -8.31
N MET A 103 -2.15 2.25 -7.69
CA MET A 103 -2.91 0.99 -7.83
C MET A 103 -3.24 0.70 -9.29
N GLU A 104 -3.78 1.66 -10.03
CA GLU A 104 -4.13 1.50 -11.45
C GLU A 104 -2.91 1.13 -12.30
N GLN A 105 -1.78 1.82 -12.08
CA GLN A 105 -0.54 1.50 -12.79
C GLN A 105 0.01 0.12 -12.42
N LEU A 106 -0.09 -0.30 -11.15
CA LEU A 106 0.34 -1.63 -10.72
C LEU A 106 -0.57 -2.74 -11.29
N VAL A 107 -1.88 -2.51 -11.38
CA VAL A 107 -2.82 -3.46 -12.03
C VAL A 107 -2.49 -3.60 -13.52
N LYS A 108 -2.23 -2.50 -14.22
CA LYS A 108 -1.76 -2.55 -15.62
C LYS A 108 -0.48 -3.36 -15.76
N ARG A 109 0.51 -3.14 -14.89
CA ARG A 109 1.78 -3.89 -14.87
C ARG A 109 1.58 -5.36 -14.53
N SER A 110 0.56 -5.69 -13.74
CA SER A 110 0.21 -7.08 -13.46
C SER A 110 -0.18 -7.81 -14.74
N PHE A 111 -0.95 -7.18 -15.61
CA PHE A 111 -1.26 -7.72 -16.92
C PHE A 111 -0.02 -7.87 -17.81
N GLU A 112 0.83 -6.85 -17.87
CA GLU A 112 2.05 -6.84 -18.68
C GLU A 112 3.12 -7.86 -18.24
N LYS A 113 3.16 -8.18 -16.93
CA LYS A 113 4.22 -9.00 -16.31
C LYS A 113 3.75 -10.34 -15.75
N GLY A 114 2.46 -10.64 -15.80
CA GLY A 114 1.89 -11.87 -15.27
C GLY A 114 1.81 -11.91 -13.74
N TYR A 115 1.77 -10.76 -13.06
CA TYR A 115 1.55 -10.71 -11.61
C TYR A 115 0.07 -10.87 -11.27
N LYS A 116 -0.21 -11.29 -10.04
CA LYS A 116 -1.56 -11.48 -9.51
C LYS A 116 -1.87 -10.51 -8.39
N CYS A 117 -3.08 -9.93 -8.45
CA CYS A 117 -3.58 -8.96 -7.48
C CYS A 117 -4.67 -9.57 -6.61
N PHE A 118 -4.63 -9.31 -5.31
CA PHE A 118 -5.74 -9.54 -4.40
C PHE A 118 -6.32 -8.20 -3.95
N PHE A 119 -7.65 -8.06 -4.02
CA PHE A 119 -8.36 -6.84 -3.62
C PHE A 119 -9.12 -7.08 -2.32
N PHE A 120 -8.74 -6.39 -1.26
CA PHE A 120 -9.34 -6.51 0.05
C PHE A 120 -9.90 -5.17 0.53
N GLY A 121 -11.20 -5.09 0.69
CA GLY A 121 -11.82 -3.87 1.20
C GLY A 121 -13.14 -3.51 0.53
N ALA A 122 -13.67 -2.34 0.89
CA ALA A 122 -14.96 -1.82 0.47
C ALA A 122 -16.14 -2.77 0.77
N LYS A 123 -17.33 -2.48 0.24
CA LYS A 123 -18.48 -3.37 0.28
C LYS A 123 -18.32 -4.49 -0.76
N GLN A 124 -19.01 -5.61 -0.54
CA GLN A 124 -18.92 -6.77 -1.44
C GLN A 124 -19.27 -6.43 -2.90
N GLU A 125 -20.34 -5.68 -3.11
CA GLU A 125 -20.76 -5.23 -4.43
C GLU A 125 -19.69 -4.36 -5.12
N VAL A 126 -18.99 -3.50 -4.37
CA VAL A 126 -17.96 -2.60 -4.89
C VAL A 126 -16.71 -3.39 -5.31
N VAL A 127 -16.20 -4.26 -4.45
CA VAL A 127 -15.00 -5.05 -4.78
C VAL A 127 -15.27 -6.04 -5.90
N THR A 128 -16.47 -6.64 -5.95
CA THR A 128 -16.87 -7.54 -7.03
C THR A 128 -16.94 -6.79 -8.37
N ARG A 129 -17.55 -5.59 -8.37
CA ARG A 129 -17.61 -4.76 -9.58
C ARG A 129 -16.22 -4.31 -10.05
N LEU A 130 -15.34 -3.90 -9.14
CA LEU A 130 -13.96 -3.53 -9.46
C LEU A 130 -13.23 -4.68 -10.16
N VAL A 131 -13.32 -5.88 -9.59
CA VAL A 131 -12.71 -7.10 -10.14
C VAL A 131 -13.29 -7.44 -11.53
N SER A 132 -14.61 -7.27 -11.73
CA SER A 132 -15.21 -7.48 -13.05
C SER A 132 -14.66 -6.51 -14.09
N ILE A 133 -14.52 -5.23 -13.75
CA ILE A 133 -13.94 -4.22 -14.64
C ILE A 133 -12.51 -4.59 -15.04
N TYR A 134 -11.67 -4.99 -14.08
CA TYR A 134 -10.29 -5.35 -14.39
C TYR A 134 -10.16 -6.67 -15.18
N LYS A 135 -11.07 -7.63 -14.96
CA LYS A 135 -11.13 -8.86 -15.80
C LYS A 135 -11.48 -8.54 -17.25
N GLU A 136 -12.42 -7.61 -17.47
CA GLU A 136 -12.82 -7.16 -18.81
C GLU A 136 -11.72 -6.33 -19.48
N GLN A 137 -11.12 -5.41 -18.72
CA GLN A 137 -10.13 -4.47 -19.26
C GLN A 137 -8.78 -5.15 -19.55
N TYR A 138 -8.39 -6.13 -18.78
CA TYR A 138 -7.08 -6.78 -18.88
C TYR A 138 -7.20 -8.30 -19.06
N SER A 139 -7.36 -9.06 -17.95
CA SER A 139 -7.50 -10.51 -17.96
C SER A 139 -7.99 -11.01 -16.60
N LYS A 140 -8.69 -12.15 -16.60
CA LYS A 140 -9.00 -12.87 -15.36
C LYS A 140 -7.74 -13.38 -14.63
N ASP A 141 -6.65 -13.58 -15.34
CA ASP A 141 -5.42 -14.21 -14.82
C ASP A 141 -4.65 -13.30 -13.87
N ILE A 142 -4.89 -11.97 -13.92
CA ILE A 142 -4.30 -11.01 -12.99
C ILE A 142 -5.01 -10.97 -11.63
N ILE A 143 -6.14 -11.65 -11.47
CA ILE A 143 -6.92 -11.64 -10.25
C ILE A 143 -6.63 -12.92 -9.44
N ALA A 144 -5.93 -12.77 -8.32
CA ALA A 144 -5.72 -13.84 -7.35
C ALA A 144 -6.98 -14.07 -6.50
N GLY A 145 -7.68 -12.98 -6.15
CA GLY A 145 -8.89 -13.03 -5.35
C GLY A 145 -9.40 -11.65 -4.94
N CYS A 146 -10.54 -11.66 -4.27
CA CYS A 146 -11.07 -10.45 -3.64
C CYS A 146 -11.90 -10.79 -2.41
N ARG A 147 -11.98 -9.84 -1.47
CA ARG A 147 -12.80 -9.94 -0.26
C ARG A 147 -13.28 -8.54 0.14
N ASN A 148 -14.50 -8.44 0.67
CA ASN A 148 -14.96 -7.19 1.28
C ASN A 148 -14.19 -6.86 2.56
N GLY A 149 -14.22 -5.58 2.95
CA GLY A 149 -13.47 -5.05 4.10
C GLY A 149 -14.20 -5.19 5.45
N TYR A 150 -15.31 -5.93 5.50
CA TYR A 150 -16.08 -6.13 6.73
C TYR A 150 -15.69 -7.46 7.36
N PHE A 151 -15.13 -7.39 8.56
CA PHE A 151 -14.71 -8.54 9.33
C PHE A 151 -14.76 -8.19 10.83
N GLU A 152 -14.86 -9.20 11.67
CA GLU A 152 -14.85 -9.07 13.11
C GLU A 152 -13.42 -9.18 13.66
N LYS A 153 -13.24 -8.72 14.89
CA LYS A 153 -11.97 -8.88 15.60
C LYS A 153 -11.69 -10.37 15.83
N GLY A 154 -10.55 -10.83 15.37
CA GLY A 154 -10.14 -12.23 15.41
C GLY A 154 -10.18 -12.94 14.06
N ASP A 155 -10.79 -12.33 13.04
CA ASP A 155 -10.80 -12.88 11.67
C ASP A 155 -9.49 -12.59 10.92
N GLU A 156 -8.66 -11.68 11.42
CA GLU A 156 -7.48 -11.15 10.72
C GLU A 156 -6.55 -12.25 10.25
N GLU A 157 -6.27 -13.22 11.11
CA GLU A 157 -5.36 -14.35 10.79
C GLU A 157 -5.94 -15.24 9.67
N GLN A 158 -7.24 -15.51 9.71
CA GLN A 158 -7.91 -16.29 8.65
C GLN A 158 -7.89 -15.55 7.33
N ILE A 159 -8.11 -14.24 7.35
CA ILE A 159 -8.05 -13.39 6.16
C ILE A 159 -6.63 -13.36 5.59
N ALA A 160 -5.62 -13.21 6.45
CA ALA A 160 -4.22 -13.24 6.03
C ALA A 160 -3.86 -14.58 5.36
N ARG A 161 -4.29 -15.71 5.93
CA ARG A 161 -4.09 -17.04 5.30
C ARG A 161 -4.76 -17.12 3.93
N GLN A 162 -6.00 -16.68 3.80
CA GLN A 162 -6.70 -16.66 2.50
C GLN A 162 -5.93 -15.84 1.45
N ILE A 163 -5.36 -14.70 1.84
CA ILE A 163 -4.57 -13.86 0.95
C ILE A 163 -3.29 -14.59 0.53
N VAL A 164 -2.57 -15.18 1.46
CA VAL A 164 -1.34 -15.95 1.18
C VAL A 164 -1.62 -17.15 0.26
N GLU A 165 -2.65 -17.94 0.55
CA GLU A 165 -3.06 -19.11 -0.24
C GLU A 165 -3.51 -18.75 -1.66
N SER A 166 -3.96 -17.51 -1.89
CA SER A 166 -4.33 -17.03 -3.22
C SER A 166 -3.15 -16.93 -4.19
N GLY A 167 -1.93 -16.91 -3.68
CA GLY A 167 -0.71 -16.73 -4.48
C GLY A 167 -0.59 -15.33 -5.09
N ALA A 168 -1.21 -14.31 -4.47
CA ALA A 168 -1.11 -12.92 -4.92
C ALA A 168 0.31 -12.38 -4.78
N ASN A 169 0.76 -11.63 -5.79
CA ASN A 169 2.00 -10.86 -5.74
C ASN A 169 1.79 -9.48 -5.11
N MET A 170 0.57 -8.95 -5.20
CA MET A 170 0.18 -7.64 -4.68
C MET A 170 -1.16 -7.72 -3.96
N LEU A 171 -1.20 -7.12 -2.78
CA LEU A 171 -2.42 -6.93 -1.99
C LEU A 171 -2.81 -5.45 -2.00
N PHE A 172 -4.01 -5.14 -2.47
CA PHE A 172 -4.60 -3.80 -2.38
C PHE A 172 -5.64 -3.77 -1.27
N VAL A 173 -5.42 -2.90 -0.27
CA VAL A 173 -6.27 -2.80 0.91
C VAL A 173 -7.05 -1.48 0.89
N ALA A 174 -8.36 -1.58 0.73
CA ALA A 174 -9.32 -0.47 0.68
C ALA A 174 -10.28 -0.48 1.88
N ILE A 175 -9.71 -0.44 3.08
CA ILE A 175 -10.42 -0.34 4.35
C ILE A 175 -10.15 1.04 4.94
N THR A 176 -11.08 1.58 5.74
CA THR A 176 -10.90 2.88 6.39
C THR A 176 -9.78 2.85 7.43
N SER A 177 -8.99 3.94 7.49
CA SER A 177 -8.05 4.17 8.59
C SER A 177 -8.82 4.35 9.92
N PRO A 178 -8.28 3.89 11.07
CA PRO A 178 -6.97 3.23 11.24
C PRO A 178 -7.01 1.70 11.03
N LYS A 179 -8.19 1.11 10.83
CA LYS A 179 -8.36 -0.36 10.74
C LYS A 179 -7.47 -1.01 9.67
N LYS A 180 -7.25 -0.31 8.55
CA LYS A 180 -6.36 -0.77 7.48
C LYS A 180 -4.92 -0.92 7.96
N GLU A 181 -4.41 0.11 8.58
CA GLU A 181 -3.02 0.15 9.02
C GLU A 181 -2.76 -0.89 10.12
N ILE A 182 -3.73 -1.09 11.03
CA ILE A 182 -3.66 -2.11 12.08
C ILE A 182 -3.62 -3.50 11.45
N PHE A 183 -4.51 -3.78 10.49
CA PHE A 183 -4.54 -5.07 9.78
C PHE A 183 -3.23 -5.40 9.06
N LEU A 184 -2.59 -4.41 8.45
CA LEU A 184 -1.33 -4.62 7.72
C LEU A 184 -0.13 -4.89 8.63
N ASN A 185 -0.25 -4.62 9.94
CA ASN A 185 0.79 -4.88 10.93
C ASN A 185 0.52 -6.15 11.76
N THR A 186 -0.55 -6.88 11.47
CA THR A 186 -0.88 -8.17 12.10
C THR A 186 -0.20 -9.30 11.33
#